data_d87dc3ae6af3ee33d3a49bd47e71b683
#
_entry.id   d87dc3ae6af3ee33d3a49bd47e71b683
#
_cell.length_a   1.000
_cell.length_b   1.000
_cell.length_c   1.000
_cell.angle_alpha   90.00
_cell.angle_beta   90.00
_cell.angle_gamma   90.00
#
_symmetry.space_group_name_H-M   'P 1'
#
loop_
_entity.id
_entity.type
_entity.pdbx_description
1 polymer ?
#
loop_
_entity_poly.entity_id
_entity_poly.type
_entity_poly.pdbx_seq_one_letter_code
_entity_poly.pdbx_strand_id
1 'polypeptide(L)'
;MGRKHVMIRDLGLSKIFWIAMAGVYLFLVLAMYAILTLPKSTFDVNNAEHVVTAVRLTYVRLSIVAVSLVGYPIILFSSLKYAKYVTIALTAWAIAIYIDDHLVLYRIIEYPDRGVVLFIQSIRPMFLVCLLWMSFELTFTKSEVR
;
A
#
# COMPACT_ATOMS: atom_id res chain seq x y z
N MET A 1 -24.44 -19.17 18.20
CA MET A 1 -23.63 -19.18 16.96
C MET A 1 -22.19 -18.85 17.34
N GLY A 2 -21.35 -19.87 17.55
CA GLY A 2 -19.95 -19.68 17.97
C GLY A 2 -19.12 -19.19 16.78
N ARG A 3 -18.57 -17.98 16.85
CA ARG A 3 -17.49 -17.53 15.97
C ARG A 3 -16.29 -18.44 16.24
N LYS A 4 -16.00 -19.36 15.33
CA LYS A 4 -14.73 -20.09 15.35
C LYS A 4 -13.63 -19.03 15.21
N HIS A 5 -12.80 -18.87 16.24
CA HIS A 5 -11.54 -18.14 16.09
C HIS A 5 -10.73 -18.88 15.01
N VAL A 6 -10.68 -18.29 13.81
CA VAL A 6 -9.83 -18.78 12.74
C VAL A 6 -8.39 -18.52 13.17
N MET A 7 -7.70 -19.55 13.58
CA MET A 7 -6.26 -19.45 13.85
C MET A 7 -5.54 -19.18 12.54
N ILE A 8 -4.48 -18.36 12.58
CA ILE A 8 -3.61 -18.02 11.44
C ILE A 8 -3.17 -19.27 10.66
N ARG A 9 -3.07 -20.40 11.33
CA ARG A 9 -2.69 -21.72 10.77
C ARG A 9 -3.74 -22.32 9.83
N ASP A 10 -5.01 -21.92 9.96
CA ASP A 10 -6.12 -22.49 9.19
C ASP A 10 -6.30 -21.83 7.80
N LEU A 11 -5.57 -20.75 7.51
CA LEU A 11 -5.68 -20.02 6.24
C LEU A 11 -4.89 -20.68 5.10
N GLY A 12 -4.03 -21.66 5.38
CA GLY A 12 -3.24 -22.37 4.35
C GLY A 12 -2.20 -21.49 3.63
N LEU A 13 -1.92 -20.30 4.17
CA LEU A 13 -0.97 -19.35 3.61
C LEU A 13 0.46 -19.64 4.05
N SER A 14 1.43 -19.43 3.15
CA SER A 14 2.85 -19.70 3.42
C SER A 14 3.45 -18.74 4.46
N LYS A 15 4.59 -19.12 5.04
CA LYS A 15 5.38 -18.21 5.88
C LYS A 15 5.84 -16.97 5.11
N ILE A 16 6.11 -17.14 3.81
CA ILE A 16 6.56 -16.05 2.93
C ILE A 16 5.44 -15.02 2.77
N PHE A 17 4.18 -15.45 2.67
CA PHE A 17 3.04 -14.54 2.65
C PHE A 17 3.00 -13.63 3.88
N TRP A 18 3.19 -14.20 5.08
CA TRP A 18 3.17 -13.43 6.31
C TRP A 18 4.34 -12.46 6.44
N ILE A 19 5.52 -12.85 5.94
CA ILE A 19 6.69 -11.97 5.86
C ILE A 19 6.42 -10.82 4.88
N ALA A 20 5.89 -11.13 3.69
CA ALA A 20 5.52 -10.13 2.69
C ALA A 20 4.45 -9.17 3.24
N MET A 21 3.43 -9.69 3.91
CA MET A 21 2.40 -8.88 4.57
C MET A 21 2.99 -7.96 5.63
N ALA A 22 3.89 -8.45 6.49
CA ALA A 22 4.57 -7.62 7.48
C ALA A 22 5.40 -6.52 6.81
N GLY A 23 6.09 -6.82 5.72
CA GLY A 23 6.83 -5.83 4.92
C GLY A 23 5.91 -4.76 4.31
N VAL A 24 4.77 -5.17 3.77
CA VAL A 24 3.74 -4.24 3.25
C VAL A 24 3.23 -3.33 4.36
N TYR A 25 2.91 -3.87 5.53
CA TYR A 25 2.42 -3.08 6.65
C TYR A 25 3.46 -2.08 7.17
N LEU A 26 4.70 -2.51 7.31
CA LEU A 26 5.80 -1.62 7.69
C LEU A 26 5.94 -0.47 6.69
N PHE A 27 5.91 -0.78 5.39
CA PHE A 27 5.96 0.25 4.35
C PHE A 27 4.78 1.23 4.45
N LEU A 28 3.54 0.74 4.62
CA LEU A 28 2.36 1.60 4.72
C LEU A 28 2.41 2.52 5.94
N VAL A 29 2.90 2.03 7.08
CA VAL A 29 3.09 2.84 8.30
C VAL A 29 4.14 3.92 8.07
N LEU A 30 5.27 3.56 7.44
CA LEU A 30 6.33 4.53 7.12
C LEU A 30 5.84 5.57 6.09
N ALA A 31 5.08 5.14 5.08
CA ALA A 31 4.48 6.04 4.09
C ALA A 31 3.49 7.01 4.73
N MET A 32 2.65 6.52 5.64
CA MET A 32 1.72 7.37 6.39
C MET A 32 2.48 8.40 7.25
N TYR A 33 3.52 7.96 7.95
CA TYR A 33 4.36 8.86 8.74
C TYR A 33 5.01 9.93 7.86
N ALA A 34 5.58 9.54 6.71
CA ALA A 34 6.20 10.48 5.78
C ALA A 34 5.20 11.52 5.25
N ILE A 35 4.00 11.08 4.87
CA ILE A 35 2.95 12.00 4.36
C ILE A 35 2.54 13.00 5.46
N LEU A 36 2.38 12.53 6.70
CA LEU A 36 1.97 13.38 7.82
C LEU A 36 3.06 14.36 8.27
N THR A 37 4.33 14.03 8.01
CA THR A 37 5.49 14.86 8.39
C THR A 37 6.05 15.68 7.23
N LEU A 38 5.40 15.66 6.05
CA LEU A 38 5.82 16.46 4.89
C LEU A 38 5.85 17.95 5.24
N PRO A 39 6.99 18.65 5.01
CA PRO A 39 7.05 20.09 5.21
C PRO A 39 6.11 20.80 4.24
N LYS A 40 5.46 21.87 4.70
CA LYS A 40 4.56 22.69 3.85
C LYS A 40 5.27 23.25 2.64
N SER A 41 6.57 23.53 2.75
CA SER A 41 7.42 24.01 1.65
C SER A 41 7.54 23.03 0.48
N THR A 42 7.25 21.73 0.69
CA THR A 42 7.21 20.74 -0.41
C THR A 42 6.12 21.08 -1.44
N PHE A 43 5.10 21.82 -1.03
CA PHE A 43 3.98 22.24 -1.87
C PHE A 43 4.12 23.70 -2.34
N ASP A 44 5.25 24.34 -2.05
CA ASP A 44 5.52 25.72 -2.44
C ASP A 44 6.03 25.76 -3.90
N VAL A 45 5.11 25.52 -4.82
CA VAL A 45 5.36 25.48 -6.28
C VAL A 45 4.82 26.74 -6.91
N ASN A 46 5.53 27.28 -7.91
CA ASN A 46 5.20 28.54 -8.59
C ASN A 46 3.82 28.55 -9.30
N ASN A 47 3.14 27.42 -9.38
CA ASN A 47 1.83 27.29 -10.03
C ASN A 47 0.77 26.76 -9.05
N ALA A 48 -0.24 27.58 -8.77
CA ALA A 48 -1.31 27.26 -7.83
C ALA A 48 -2.10 25.99 -8.21
N GLU A 49 -2.29 25.69 -9.50
CA GLU A 49 -2.98 24.47 -9.94
C GLU A 49 -2.17 23.21 -9.61
N HIS A 50 -0.85 23.29 -9.71
CA HIS A 50 0.04 22.19 -9.35
C HIS A 50 -0.01 21.91 -7.84
N VAL A 51 -0.06 22.96 -7.01
CA VAL A 51 -0.20 22.83 -5.55
C VAL A 51 -1.50 22.11 -5.20
N VAL A 52 -2.61 22.54 -5.76
CA VAL A 52 -3.94 21.91 -5.51
C VAL A 52 -3.91 20.43 -5.92
N THR A 53 -3.32 20.10 -7.07
CA THR A 53 -3.22 18.73 -7.55
C THR A 53 -2.35 17.87 -6.63
N ALA A 54 -1.19 18.35 -6.22
CA ALA A 54 -0.27 17.64 -5.33
C ALA A 54 -0.90 17.39 -3.95
N VAL A 55 -1.56 18.39 -3.38
CA VAL A 55 -2.28 18.25 -2.11
C VAL A 55 -3.42 17.24 -2.21
N ARG A 56 -4.24 17.31 -3.26
CA ARG A 56 -5.34 16.37 -3.50
C ARG A 56 -4.83 14.93 -3.63
N LEU A 57 -3.79 14.70 -4.40
CA LEU A 57 -3.18 13.37 -4.56
C LEU A 57 -2.65 12.83 -3.23
N THR A 58 -2.03 13.71 -2.41
CA THR A 58 -1.52 13.34 -1.08
C THR A 58 -2.64 12.87 -0.16
N TYR A 59 -3.77 13.59 -0.11
CA TYR A 59 -4.92 13.19 0.70
C TYR A 59 -5.56 11.87 0.22
N VAL A 60 -5.68 11.67 -1.08
CA VAL A 60 -6.21 10.41 -1.65
C VAL A 60 -5.31 9.25 -1.24
N ARG A 61 -3.99 9.40 -1.35
CA ARG A 61 -3.01 8.37 -0.94
C ARG A 61 -3.09 8.05 0.54
N LEU A 62 -3.14 9.10 1.38
CA LEU A 62 -3.27 8.94 2.83
C LEU A 62 -4.54 8.16 3.20
N SER A 63 -5.66 8.50 2.56
CA SER A 63 -6.94 7.82 2.80
C SER A 63 -6.89 6.35 2.44
N ILE A 64 -6.30 5.99 1.28
CA ILE A 64 -6.18 4.59 0.85
C ILE A 64 -5.24 3.82 1.77
N VAL A 65 -4.11 4.41 2.18
CA VAL A 65 -3.18 3.81 3.14
C VAL A 65 -3.88 3.54 4.47
N ALA A 66 -4.60 4.51 5.02
CA ALA A 66 -5.32 4.37 6.29
C ALA A 66 -6.41 3.28 6.23
N VAL A 67 -7.22 3.29 5.15
CA VAL A 67 -8.26 2.27 4.93
C VAL A 67 -7.63 0.88 4.74
N SER A 68 -6.52 0.78 4.04
CA SER A 68 -5.82 -0.50 3.83
C SER A 68 -5.25 -1.06 5.13
N LEU A 69 -4.64 -0.22 5.97
CA LEU A 69 -4.07 -0.65 7.26
C LEU A 69 -5.12 -1.27 8.19
N VAL A 70 -6.33 -0.70 8.21
CA VAL A 70 -7.41 -1.17 9.10
C VAL A 70 -8.28 -2.23 8.42
N GLY A 71 -8.65 -2.02 7.17
CA GLY A 71 -9.63 -2.86 6.47
C GLY A 71 -9.06 -4.16 5.95
N TYR A 72 -7.81 -4.18 5.51
CA TYR A 72 -7.23 -5.38 4.90
C TYR A 72 -7.17 -6.59 5.85
N PRO A 73 -6.72 -6.47 7.11
CA PRO A 73 -6.75 -7.61 8.03
C PRO A 73 -8.16 -8.15 8.26
N ILE A 74 -9.13 -7.26 8.39
CA ILE A 74 -10.52 -7.63 8.59
C ILE A 74 -11.00 -8.48 7.41
N ILE A 75 -10.71 -8.06 6.19
CA ILE A 75 -11.07 -8.78 4.97
C ILE A 75 -10.33 -10.10 4.87
N LEU A 76 -9.03 -10.13 5.16
CA LEU A 76 -8.20 -11.33 5.09
C LEU A 76 -8.71 -12.44 6.03
N PHE A 77 -9.06 -12.08 7.27
CA PHE A 77 -9.58 -13.03 8.26
C PHE A 77 -11.07 -13.35 8.09
N SER A 78 -11.80 -12.53 7.34
CA SER A 78 -13.22 -12.79 7.07
C SER A 78 -13.44 -13.64 5.83
N SER A 79 -12.68 -13.42 4.76
CA SER A 79 -12.85 -14.12 3.49
C SER A 79 -11.63 -14.00 2.58
N LEU A 80 -10.96 -15.12 2.36
CA LEU A 80 -9.82 -15.20 1.42
C LEU A 80 -10.21 -14.81 -0.02
N LYS A 81 -11.45 -15.11 -0.43
CA LYS A 81 -11.97 -14.72 -1.74
C LYS A 81 -11.94 -13.21 -1.93
N TYR A 82 -12.45 -12.45 -0.97
CA TYR A 82 -12.43 -10.99 -1.04
C TYR A 82 -11.02 -10.43 -0.83
N ALA A 83 -10.22 -11.02 0.06
CA ALA A 83 -8.83 -10.64 0.27
C ALA A 83 -8.03 -10.74 -1.03
N LYS A 84 -8.22 -11.79 -1.83
CA LYS A 84 -7.60 -11.94 -3.16
C LYS A 84 -7.89 -10.74 -4.05
N TYR A 85 -9.15 -10.38 -4.24
CA TYR A 85 -9.52 -9.27 -5.13
C TYR A 85 -9.01 -7.92 -4.61
N VAL A 86 -9.09 -7.69 -3.30
CA VAL A 86 -8.57 -6.48 -2.68
C VAL A 86 -7.05 -6.39 -2.84
N THR A 87 -6.31 -7.49 -2.65
CA THR A 87 -4.86 -7.49 -2.82
C THR A 87 -4.47 -7.21 -4.27
N ILE A 88 -5.16 -7.81 -5.24
CA ILE A 88 -4.93 -7.55 -6.67
C ILE A 88 -5.20 -6.07 -6.99
N ALA A 89 -6.30 -5.52 -6.51
CA ALA A 89 -6.65 -4.12 -6.73
C ALA A 89 -5.62 -3.16 -6.09
N LEU A 90 -5.18 -3.44 -4.86
CA LEU A 90 -4.13 -2.66 -4.18
C LEU A 90 -2.80 -2.76 -4.92
N THR A 91 -2.45 -3.94 -5.46
CA THR A 91 -1.23 -4.13 -6.24
C THR A 91 -1.26 -3.32 -7.54
N ALA A 92 -2.36 -3.40 -8.28
CA ALA A 92 -2.55 -2.62 -9.51
C ALA A 92 -2.50 -1.11 -9.24
N TRP A 93 -3.18 -0.66 -8.18
CA TRP A 93 -3.16 0.72 -7.75
C TRP A 93 -1.75 1.19 -7.33
N ALA A 94 -1.01 0.36 -6.58
CA ALA A 94 0.36 0.70 -6.15
C ALA A 94 1.32 0.82 -7.34
N ILE A 95 1.18 -0.04 -8.36
CA ILE A 95 1.95 0.05 -9.61
C ILE A 95 1.57 1.31 -10.37
N ALA A 96 0.28 1.60 -10.51
CA ALA A 96 -0.20 2.79 -11.21
C ALA A 96 0.33 4.07 -10.55
N ILE A 97 0.30 4.18 -9.22
CA ILE A 97 0.87 5.32 -8.49
C ILE A 97 2.40 5.38 -8.63
N TYR A 98 3.08 4.25 -8.66
CA TYR A 98 4.53 4.25 -8.87
C TYR A 98 4.90 4.84 -10.24
N ILE A 99 4.15 4.50 -11.27
CA ILE A 99 4.32 5.04 -12.62
C ILE A 99 3.93 6.53 -12.65
N ASP A 100 2.78 6.88 -12.07
CA ASP A 100 2.28 8.26 -12.03
C ASP A 100 3.25 9.21 -11.32
N ASP A 101 3.86 8.79 -10.22
CA ASP A 101 4.87 9.57 -9.52
C ASP A 101 6.05 9.94 -10.42
N HIS A 102 6.53 9.00 -11.22
CA HIS A 102 7.68 9.24 -12.11
C HIS A 102 7.31 10.02 -13.37
N LEU A 103 6.10 9.87 -13.88
CA LEU A 103 5.66 10.53 -15.11
C LEU A 103 5.08 11.93 -14.86
N VAL A 104 4.42 12.13 -13.71
CA VAL A 104 3.65 13.35 -13.43
C VAL A 104 4.19 14.07 -12.20
N LEU A 105 4.19 13.40 -11.02
CA LEU A 105 4.46 14.08 -9.76
C LEU A 105 5.86 14.70 -9.71
N TYR A 106 6.89 13.96 -10.10
CA TYR A 106 8.28 14.46 -10.09
C TYR A 106 8.63 15.41 -11.24
N ARG A 107 7.66 15.75 -12.09
CA ARG A 107 7.76 16.89 -13.00
C ARG A 107 7.19 18.18 -12.41
N ILE A 108 6.39 18.03 -11.34
CA ILE A 108 5.70 19.15 -10.67
C ILE A 108 6.45 19.52 -9.39
N ILE A 109 6.87 18.55 -8.61
CA ILE A 109 7.63 18.72 -7.38
C ILE A 109 9.01 18.09 -7.51
N GLU A 110 9.98 18.66 -6.79
CA GLU A 110 11.33 18.10 -6.75
C GLU A 110 11.35 16.69 -6.21
N TYR A 111 12.16 15.83 -6.84
CA TYR A 111 12.39 14.48 -6.32
C TYR A 111 13.06 14.58 -4.94
N PRO A 112 12.58 13.81 -3.94
CA PRO A 112 13.15 13.86 -2.61
C PRO A 112 14.62 13.39 -2.63
N ASP A 113 15.52 14.26 -2.19
CA ASP A 113 16.96 14.00 -2.14
C ASP A 113 17.44 13.53 -0.75
N ARG A 114 16.62 13.69 0.28
CA ARG A 114 16.98 13.44 1.69
C ARG A 114 15.82 12.88 2.52
N GLY A 115 16.20 12.31 3.68
CA GLY A 115 15.30 11.97 4.77
C GLY A 115 14.42 10.75 4.51
N VAL A 116 13.31 10.70 5.24
CA VAL A 116 12.40 9.54 5.25
C VAL A 116 11.72 9.33 3.90
N VAL A 117 11.45 10.40 3.16
CA VAL A 117 10.77 10.32 1.86
C VAL A 117 11.68 9.65 0.82
N LEU A 118 12.97 9.99 0.78
CA LEU A 118 13.94 9.30 -0.08
C LEU A 118 14.05 7.82 0.27
N PHE A 119 14.13 7.51 1.57
CA PHE A 119 14.19 6.12 2.04
C PHE A 119 12.98 5.32 1.57
N ILE A 120 11.76 5.87 1.73
CA ILE A 120 10.52 5.23 1.29
C ILE A 120 10.52 5.01 -0.22
N GLN A 121 10.95 5.99 -1.01
CA GLN A 121 11.04 5.84 -2.46
C GLN A 121 12.02 4.74 -2.86
N SER A 122 13.13 4.62 -2.15
CA SER A 122 14.14 3.59 -2.43
C SER A 122 13.66 2.17 -2.14
N ILE A 123 12.85 1.97 -1.09
CA ILE A 123 12.31 0.64 -0.73
C ILE A 123 10.99 0.30 -1.45
N ARG A 124 10.41 1.24 -2.16
CA ARG A 124 9.12 1.08 -2.84
C ARG A 124 9.08 -0.07 -3.86
N PRO A 125 10.12 -0.35 -4.67
CA PRO A 125 10.12 -1.53 -5.53
C PRO A 125 9.98 -2.83 -4.75
N MET A 126 10.60 -2.93 -3.57
CA MET A 126 10.49 -4.10 -2.70
C MET A 126 9.06 -4.26 -2.15
N PHE A 127 8.42 -3.16 -1.80
CA PHE A 127 6.99 -3.16 -1.42
C PHE A 127 6.10 -3.70 -2.55
N LEU A 128 6.34 -3.30 -3.81
CA LEU A 128 5.61 -3.82 -4.96
C LEU A 128 5.82 -5.32 -5.16
N VAL A 129 7.04 -5.81 -4.98
CA VAL A 129 7.34 -7.25 -5.04
C VAL A 129 6.58 -8.02 -3.94
N CYS A 130 6.50 -7.48 -2.72
CA CYS A 130 5.72 -8.10 -1.64
C CYS A 130 4.23 -8.17 -2.00
N LEU A 131 3.64 -7.10 -2.54
CA LEU A 131 2.24 -7.08 -2.98
C LEU A 131 1.98 -8.06 -4.12
N LEU A 132 2.89 -8.13 -5.10
CA LEU A 132 2.80 -9.10 -6.20
C LEU A 132 2.83 -10.53 -5.68
N TRP A 133 3.73 -10.83 -4.75
CA TRP A 133 3.81 -12.15 -4.12
C TRP A 133 2.51 -12.50 -3.39
N MET A 134 1.99 -11.59 -2.58
CA MET A 134 0.72 -11.79 -1.88
C MET A 134 -0.45 -12.03 -2.85
N SER A 135 -0.50 -11.26 -3.95
CA SER A 135 -1.51 -11.42 -5.00
C SER A 135 -1.40 -12.78 -5.69
N PHE A 136 -0.18 -13.21 -6.00
CA PHE A 136 0.11 -14.50 -6.61
C PHE A 136 -0.35 -15.64 -5.67
N GLU A 137 0.11 -15.63 -4.43
CA GLU A 137 -0.21 -16.70 -3.48
C GLU A 137 -1.71 -16.82 -3.22
N LEU A 138 -2.42 -15.69 -3.00
CA LEU A 138 -3.88 -15.71 -2.83
C LEU A 138 -4.63 -16.15 -4.09
N THR A 139 -4.04 -15.99 -5.27
CA THR A 139 -4.63 -16.44 -6.52
C THR A 139 -4.53 -17.95 -6.69
N PHE A 140 -3.41 -18.55 -6.29
CA PHE A 140 -3.15 -19.97 -6.45
C PHE A 140 -3.46 -20.80 -5.20
N THR A 141 -3.68 -20.17 -4.05
CA THR A 141 -4.22 -20.89 -2.89
C THR A 141 -5.62 -21.37 -3.23
N LYS A 142 -5.82 -22.69 -3.26
CA LYS A 142 -7.15 -23.27 -3.40
C LYS A 142 -7.98 -22.81 -2.21
N SER A 143 -8.87 -21.85 -2.42
CA SER A 143 -9.93 -21.60 -1.46
C SER A 143 -10.83 -22.81 -1.50
N GLU A 144 -10.63 -23.76 -0.60
CA GLU A 144 -11.67 -24.73 -0.32
C GLU A 144 -12.88 -23.93 0.14
N VAL A 145 -13.85 -23.87 -0.76
CA VAL A 145 -15.15 -23.25 -0.53
C VAL A 145 -15.78 -24.07 0.61
N ARG A 146 -15.82 -23.47 1.79
CA ARG A 146 -16.74 -23.84 2.85
C ARG A 146 -17.77 -22.76 3.05
#